data_da19de1f7ff31902e5058fed515a1752
#
_entry.id   da19de1f7ff31902e5058fed515a1752
#
_cell.length_a   1.000
_cell.length_b   1.000
_cell.length_c   1.000
_cell.angle_alpha   90.00
_cell.angle_beta   90.00
_cell.angle_gamma   90.00
#
_symmetry.space_group_name_H-M   'P 1'
#
loop_
_entity.id
_entity.type
_entity.pdbx_description
1 polymer ?
#
loop_
_entity_poly.entity_id
_entity_poly.type
_entity_poly.pdbx_seq_one_letter_code
_entity_poly.pdbx_strand_id
1 'polypeptide(L)'
;MSISQHLLGESLINLKNHFYNKRQDSYADRVIRGKILDRNGNVLAQTNVAEDGTETREYPYNNIFAHVVGYTAQGKSGLESVSNFELLTSNAFFVDKLKNEFQDKKNQGDNVVTTLDTNLQEAAYDALGSNKGAVVVMDPSTGKILAMVSKPDFDPNTVSQNWNELSTSEDSVLLNRATQGQYAPGSTFKLVTTLEFMRENADFDSYSYNCTGSIESGDVTIHCYGGHVHGQVTLRDSLAYSCNTSFSNIGRLLNADTYKDTAQELLFNKKLPSVLPYSKSQFTLTSSDTEAERMMTAMGQGKTQVSPYHMALITSAIANGGTLPQPRLIRGITKDGVSLVTETETTATPAFFSNTAIALQELMIAAAYGSDTFQGVPDGITVGAKTS
;
A
#
# COMPACT_ATOMS: atom_id res chain seq x y z
N MET A 1 11.86 -5.75 27.99
CA MET A 1 10.82 -6.78 27.73
C MET A 1 11.40 -7.79 26.74
N SER A 2 11.37 -9.07 27.10
CA SER A 2 12.25 -10.07 26.50
C SER A 2 11.76 -10.56 25.12
N ILE A 3 12.70 -10.90 24.24
CA ILE A 3 12.56 -11.51 22.93
C ILE A 3 11.60 -12.73 22.94
N SER A 4 11.44 -13.40 24.09
CA SER A 4 10.55 -14.55 24.27
C SER A 4 9.04 -14.24 24.21
N GLN A 5 8.64 -13.01 24.57
CA GLN A 5 7.22 -12.61 24.50
C GLN A 5 6.79 -12.25 23.07
N HIS A 6 7.74 -11.79 22.23
CA HIS A 6 7.44 -11.47 20.83
C HIS A 6 7.30 -12.73 19.98
N LEU A 7 8.16 -13.72 20.19
CA LEU A 7 8.09 -15.02 19.51
C LEU A 7 6.85 -15.86 19.92
N LEU A 8 6.39 -15.73 21.15
CA LEU A 8 5.15 -16.36 21.60
C LEU A 8 3.91 -15.71 20.98
N GLY A 9 3.93 -14.40 20.75
CA GLY A 9 2.86 -13.67 20.07
C GLY A 9 2.73 -14.07 18.59
N GLU A 10 3.83 -14.15 17.85
CA GLU A 10 3.83 -14.57 16.45
C GLU A 10 3.44 -16.05 16.26
N SER A 11 3.88 -16.93 17.16
CA SER A 11 3.51 -18.34 17.13
C SER A 11 2.04 -18.57 17.46
N LEU A 12 1.47 -17.77 18.39
CA LEU A 12 0.05 -17.82 18.73
C LEU A 12 -0.85 -17.27 17.61
N ILE A 13 -0.40 -16.26 16.87
CA ILE A 13 -1.14 -15.72 15.71
C ILE A 13 -1.12 -16.72 14.56
N ASN A 14 0.01 -17.37 14.27
CA ASN A 14 0.11 -18.39 13.24
C ASN A 14 -0.62 -19.67 13.60
N LEU A 15 -0.62 -20.09 14.87
CA LEU A 15 -1.42 -21.20 15.37
C LEU A 15 -2.93 -20.87 15.35
N LYS A 16 -3.33 -19.66 15.73
CA LYS A 16 -4.71 -19.20 15.54
C LYS A 16 -5.15 -19.34 14.10
N ASN A 17 -4.38 -18.85 13.14
CA ASN A 17 -4.74 -18.91 11.72
C ASN A 17 -4.85 -20.34 11.16
N HIS A 18 -4.06 -21.30 11.65
CA HIS A 18 -4.05 -22.66 11.13
C HIS A 18 -5.07 -23.59 11.79
N PHE A 19 -5.32 -23.45 13.11
CA PHE A 19 -6.34 -24.24 13.83
C PHE A 19 -7.76 -23.65 13.67
N TYR A 20 -7.90 -22.36 13.39
CA TYR A 20 -9.19 -21.71 13.24
C TYR A 20 -9.87 -22.01 11.89
N ASN A 21 -9.13 -22.26 10.81
CA ASN A 21 -9.73 -22.47 9.49
C ASN A 21 -10.72 -23.67 9.45
N LYS A 22 -10.43 -24.78 10.12
CA LYS A 22 -11.37 -25.94 10.15
C LYS A 22 -12.54 -25.79 11.12
N ARG A 23 -12.39 -24.98 12.17
CA ARG A 23 -13.50 -24.67 13.08
C ARG A 23 -14.40 -23.54 12.56
N GLN A 24 -13.87 -22.66 11.72
CA GLN A 24 -14.62 -21.53 11.18
C GLN A 24 -15.72 -21.96 10.20
N ASP A 25 -15.52 -23.02 9.43
CA ASP A 25 -16.55 -23.56 8.55
C ASP A 25 -17.77 -24.09 9.34
N SER A 26 -17.57 -24.57 10.57
CA SER A 26 -18.68 -24.98 11.45
C SER A 26 -19.48 -23.81 12.06
N TYR A 27 -18.95 -22.58 12.03
CA TYR A 27 -19.70 -21.39 12.43
C TYR A 27 -20.56 -20.83 11.29
N ALA A 28 -20.16 -21.04 10.04
CA ALA A 28 -20.93 -20.63 8.86
C ALA A 28 -22.35 -21.26 8.82
N ASP A 29 -22.51 -22.46 9.42
CA ASP A 29 -23.82 -23.11 9.51
C ASP A 29 -24.77 -22.44 10.50
N ARG A 30 -24.25 -21.61 11.42
CA ARG A 30 -25.01 -20.99 12.51
C ARG A 30 -25.10 -19.47 12.45
N VAL A 31 -24.32 -18.85 11.58
CA VAL A 31 -24.19 -17.39 11.50
C VAL A 31 -24.28 -16.92 10.06
N ILE A 32 -25.20 -15.99 9.78
CA ILE A 32 -25.24 -15.26 8.52
C ILE A 32 -24.05 -14.31 8.51
N ARG A 33 -23.20 -14.41 7.51
CA ARG A 33 -21.97 -13.62 7.41
C ARG A 33 -22.24 -12.10 7.46
N GLY A 34 -21.54 -11.39 8.35
CA GLY A 34 -21.67 -9.95 8.57
C GLY A 34 -21.30 -9.10 7.37
N LYS A 35 -21.57 -7.81 7.44
CA LYS A 35 -21.29 -6.85 6.37
C LYS A 35 -19.88 -6.33 6.44
N ILE A 36 -19.32 -5.94 5.28
CA ILE A 36 -18.15 -5.08 5.18
C ILE A 36 -18.66 -3.71 4.73
N LEU A 37 -18.30 -2.69 5.49
CA LEU A 37 -18.78 -1.31 5.30
C LEU A 37 -17.60 -0.38 5.03
N ASP A 38 -17.82 0.66 4.23
CA ASP A 38 -16.89 1.78 4.13
C ASP A 38 -16.93 2.64 5.41
N ARG A 39 -16.12 3.69 5.45
CA ARG A 39 -16.06 4.62 6.59
C ARG A 39 -17.35 5.40 6.86
N ASN A 40 -18.22 5.50 5.86
CA ASN A 40 -19.47 6.25 5.88
C ASN A 40 -20.70 5.33 6.07
N GLY A 41 -20.49 4.01 6.14
CA GLY A 41 -21.55 3.02 6.31
C GLY A 41 -22.10 2.45 5.00
N ASN A 42 -21.52 2.80 3.84
CA ASN A 42 -21.89 2.19 2.57
C ASN A 42 -21.51 0.71 2.57
N VAL A 43 -22.40 -0.13 2.05
CA VAL A 43 -22.21 -1.58 2.06
C VAL A 43 -21.29 -2.01 0.92
N LEU A 44 -20.11 -2.52 1.25
CA LEU A 44 -19.14 -3.06 0.29
C LEU A 44 -19.33 -4.55 0.03
N ALA A 45 -19.80 -5.29 1.05
CA ALA A 45 -20.21 -6.68 0.94
C ALA A 45 -21.29 -7.00 1.96
N GLN A 46 -22.29 -7.80 1.57
CA GLN A 46 -23.37 -8.28 2.44
C GLN A 46 -23.84 -9.67 2.05
N THR A 47 -24.57 -10.34 2.96
CA THR A 47 -25.23 -11.59 2.67
C THR A 47 -26.74 -11.37 2.60
N ASN A 48 -27.33 -11.67 1.45
CA ASN A 48 -28.77 -11.69 1.25
C ASN A 48 -29.28 -13.10 1.55
N VAL A 49 -30.40 -13.19 2.27
CA VAL A 49 -31.07 -14.44 2.61
C VAL A 49 -32.42 -14.46 1.90
N ALA A 50 -32.61 -15.42 1.01
CA ALA A 50 -33.89 -15.62 0.31
C ALA A 50 -34.94 -16.23 1.23
N GLU A 51 -36.21 -16.27 0.78
CA GLU A 51 -37.32 -16.85 1.55
C GLU A 51 -37.13 -18.33 1.88
N ASP A 52 -36.44 -19.07 1.01
CA ASP A 52 -36.10 -20.49 1.21
C ASP A 52 -34.87 -20.72 2.11
N GLY A 53 -34.29 -19.63 2.64
CA GLY A 53 -33.10 -19.67 3.50
C GLY A 53 -31.78 -19.70 2.72
N THR A 54 -31.78 -19.65 1.40
CA THR A 54 -30.55 -19.60 0.58
C THR A 54 -29.80 -18.31 0.83
N GLU A 55 -28.53 -18.42 1.15
CA GLU A 55 -27.62 -17.30 1.43
C GLU A 55 -26.79 -17.00 0.18
N THR A 56 -26.78 -15.74 -0.25
CA THR A 56 -25.97 -15.24 -1.36
C THR A 56 -25.13 -14.06 -0.91
N ARG A 57 -23.82 -14.14 -1.10
CA ARG A 57 -22.90 -13.03 -0.83
C ARG A 57 -22.94 -12.07 -2.01
N GLU A 58 -23.19 -10.80 -1.73
CA GLU A 58 -23.31 -9.72 -2.69
C GLU A 58 -22.25 -8.66 -2.47
N TYR A 59 -21.69 -8.15 -3.57
CA TYR A 59 -20.72 -7.07 -3.64
C TYR A 59 -21.29 -5.94 -4.50
N PRO A 60 -21.98 -4.94 -3.89
CA PRO A 60 -22.76 -3.95 -4.63
C PRO A 60 -21.96 -3.07 -5.60
N TYR A 61 -20.66 -2.93 -5.36
CA TYR A 61 -19.76 -2.13 -6.20
C TYR A 61 -18.99 -2.96 -7.24
N ASN A 62 -19.33 -4.23 -7.41
CA ASN A 62 -18.71 -5.14 -8.39
C ASN A 62 -17.16 -5.06 -8.37
N ASN A 63 -16.55 -4.69 -9.49
CA ASN A 63 -15.11 -4.68 -9.70
C ASN A 63 -14.34 -3.64 -8.85
N ILE A 64 -15.00 -2.54 -8.47
CA ILE A 64 -14.35 -1.34 -7.91
C ILE A 64 -13.56 -1.66 -6.64
N PHE A 65 -14.06 -2.58 -5.81
CA PHE A 65 -13.43 -3.01 -4.56
C PHE A 65 -12.87 -4.43 -4.61
N ALA A 66 -12.85 -5.08 -5.78
CA ALA A 66 -12.58 -6.52 -5.91
C ALA A 66 -11.34 -7.00 -5.14
N HIS A 67 -10.21 -6.32 -5.26
CA HIS A 67 -8.97 -6.77 -4.65
C HIS A 67 -8.86 -6.44 -3.16
N VAL A 68 -9.43 -5.33 -2.69
CA VAL A 68 -9.34 -4.93 -1.30
C VAL A 68 -10.40 -5.61 -0.44
N VAL A 69 -11.64 -5.70 -0.91
CA VAL A 69 -12.72 -6.43 -0.24
C VAL A 69 -12.54 -7.94 -0.43
N GLY A 70 -12.25 -8.35 -1.65
CA GLY A 70 -12.06 -9.76 -2.00
C GLY A 70 -13.35 -10.49 -2.30
N TYR A 71 -13.32 -11.80 -2.14
CA TYR A 71 -14.43 -12.73 -2.40
C TYR A 71 -14.42 -13.89 -1.39
N THR A 72 -15.54 -14.63 -1.33
CA THR A 72 -15.69 -15.82 -0.45
C THR A 72 -15.68 -17.14 -1.20
N ALA A 73 -15.84 -17.11 -2.53
CA ALA A 73 -15.85 -18.29 -3.39
C ALA A 73 -14.41 -18.82 -3.64
N GLN A 74 -14.25 -20.12 -3.87
CA GLN A 74 -12.97 -20.74 -4.24
C GLN A 74 -11.80 -20.42 -3.25
N GLY A 75 -12.10 -20.43 -1.97
CA GLY A 75 -11.26 -19.89 -0.90
C GLY A 75 -11.78 -18.52 -0.46
N LYS A 76 -10.90 -17.66 0.00
CA LYS A 76 -11.24 -16.28 0.40
C LYS A 76 -10.07 -15.38 0.08
N SER A 77 -10.34 -14.13 -0.25
CA SER A 77 -9.30 -13.13 -0.48
C SER A 77 -9.63 -11.80 0.19
N GLY A 78 -8.69 -10.85 0.19
CA GLY A 78 -8.94 -9.52 0.69
C GLY A 78 -9.46 -9.47 2.12
N LEU A 79 -10.30 -8.48 2.42
CA LEU A 79 -10.97 -8.32 3.72
C LEU A 79 -11.89 -9.49 4.07
N GLU A 80 -12.49 -10.14 3.09
CA GLU A 80 -13.27 -11.37 3.30
C GLU A 80 -12.45 -12.49 3.96
N SER A 81 -11.16 -12.56 3.63
CA SER A 81 -10.25 -13.53 4.23
C SER A 81 -9.75 -13.09 5.60
N VAL A 82 -9.22 -11.87 5.71
CA VAL A 82 -8.54 -11.42 6.92
C VAL A 82 -9.49 -11.11 8.07
N SER A 83 -10.75 -10.77 7.77
CA SER A 83 -11.81 -10.52 8.75
C SER A 83 -12.83 -11.67 8.84
N ASN A 84 -12.46 -12.88 8.40
CA ASN A 84 -13.39 -14.00 8.35
C ASN A 84 -13.94 -14.36 9.73
N PHE A 85 -13.12 -14.23 10.78
CA PHE A 85 -13.53 -14.55 12.15
C PHE A 85 -14.60 -13.56 12.63
N GLU A 86 -14.39 -12.27 12.47
CA GLU A 86 -15.31 -11.21 12.89
C GLU A 86 -16.65 -11.33 12.14
N LEU A 87 -16.58 -11.53 10.83
CA LEU A 87 -17.75 -11.67 9.98
C LEU A 87 -18.61 -12.90 10.29
N LEU A 88 -18.03 -13.95 10.90
CA LEU A 88 -18.71 -15.16 11.32
C LEU A 88 -18.92 -15.25 12.85
N THR A 89 -18.53 -14.23 13.61
CA THR A 89 -18.80 -14.11 15.03
C THR A 89 -20.05 -13.28 15.22
N SER A 90 -20.94 -13.69 16.11
CA SER A 90 -22.13 -12.93 16.48
C SER A 90 -22.05 -12.49 17.94
N ASN A 91 -21.96 -11.18 18.17
CA ASN A 91 -22.06 -10.57 19.49
C ASN A 91 -23.50 -10.05 19.78
N ALA A 92 -24.50 -10.64 19.13
CA ALA A 92 -25.91 -10.33 19.41
C ALA A 92 -26.24 -10.49 20.89
N PHE A 93 -27.17 -9.69 21.40
CA PHE A 93 -27.65 -9.81 22.77
C PHE A 93 -28.19 -11.22 23.05
N PHE A 94 -27.99 -11.71 24.27
CA PHE A 94 -28.39 -13.04 24.67
C PHE A 94 -29.86 -13.36 24.38
N VAL A 95 -30.73 -12.37 24.54
CA VAL A 95 -32.18 -12.49 24.25
C VAL A 95 -32.45 -12.75 22.77
N ASP A 96 -31.71 -12.06 21.86
CA ASP A 96 -31.86 -12.25 20.42
C ASP A 96 -31.31 -13.63 19.98
N LYS A 97 -30.22 -14.08 20.59
CA LYS A 97 -29.70 -15.44 20.37
C LYS A 97 -30.71 -16.51 20.76
N LEU A 98 -31.31 -16.39 21.97
CA LEU A 98 -32.36 -17.31 22.42
C LEU A 98 -33.57 -17.27 21.50
N LYS A 99 -34.04 -16.10 21.10
CA LYS A 99 -35.19 -15.96 20.16
C LYS A 99 -34.89 -16.60 18.81
N ASN A 100 -33.70 -16.39 18.26
CA ASN A 100 -33.30 -16.99 17.00
C ASN A 100 -33.19 -18.53 17.11
N GLU A 101 -32.63 -19.03 18.21
CA GLU A 101 -32.56 -20.47 18.50
C GLU A 101 -33.94 -21.13 18.60
N PHE A 102 -34.91 -20.46 19.26
CA PHE A 102 -36.30 -20.93 19.31
C PHE A 102 -37.02 -20.90 17.97
N GLN A 103 -36.55 -20.05 17.04
CA GLN A 103 -37.12 -19.90 15.69
C GLN A 103 -36.34 -20.67 14.61
N ASP A 104 -35.32 -21.43 15.02
CA ASP A 104 -34.39 -22.14 14.12
C ASP A 104 -33.74 -21.16 13.08
N LYS A 105 -33.46 -19.94 13.52
CA LYS A 105 -32.84 -18.90 12.70
C LYS A 105 -31.39 -18.72 13.04
N LYS A 106 -30.56 -18.49 11.99
CA LYS A 106 -29.16 -18.10 12.16
C LYS A 106 -29.03 -16.71 12.79
N ASN A 107 -27.97 -16.53 13.58
CA ASN A 107 -27.61 -15.21 14.08
C ASN A 107 -26.87 -14.40 13.01
N GLN A 108 -27.05 -13.07 13.00
CA GLN A 108 -26.28 -12.20 12.15
C GLN A 108 -24.86 -12.02 12.69
N GLY A 109 -23.85 -12.18 11.85
CA GLY A 109 -22.45 -11.90 12.17
C GLY A 109 -22.17 -10.40 12.36
N ASP A 110 -21.05 -10.10 12.99
CA ASP A 110 -20.64 -8.74 13.24
C ASP A 110 -20.16 -8.07 11.94
N ASN A 111 -20.29 -6.76 11.86
CA ASN A 111 -19.89 -5.98 10.68
C ASN A 111 -18.48 -5.45 10.86
N VAL A 112 -17.71 -5.46 9.79
CA VAL A 112 -16.40 -4.84 9.69
C VAL A 112 -16.53 -3.47 9.04
N VAL A 113 -16.15 -2.42 9.77
CA VAL A 113 -16.11 -1.05 9.24
C VAL A 113 -14.69 -0.75 8.81
N THR A 114 -14.50 -0.36 7.55
CA THR A 114 -13.20 -0.03 6.99
C THR A 114 -12.89 1.46 7.06
N THR A 115 -11.68 1.84 6.71
CA THR A 115 -11.28 3.24 6.50
C THR A 115 -11.51 3.70 5.05
N LEU A 116 -11.90 2.80 4.15
CA LEU A 116 -12.15 3.11 2.75
C LEU A 116 -13.24 4.17 2.60
N ASP A 117 -13.09 4.99 1.60
CA ASP A 117 -14.06 6.00 1.18
C ASP A 117 -14.52 5.69 -0.23
N THR A 118 -15.81 5.42 -0.39
CA THR A 118 -16.38 4.99 -1.67
C THR A 118 -16.13 6.01 -2.78
N ASN A 119 -16.29 7.31 -2.48
CA ASN A 119 -16.09 8.35 -3.50
C ASN A 119 -14.64 8.43 -3.98
N LEU A 120 -13.67 8.31 -3.03
CA LEU A 120 -12.25 8.28 -3.39
C LEU A 120 -11.86 7.01 -4.12
N GLN A 121 -12.46 5.87 -3.76
CA GLN A 121 -12.23 4.60 -4.43
C GLN A 121 -12.71 4.65 -5.89
N GLU A 122 -13.92 5.16 -6.13
CA GLU A 122 -14.49 5.34 -7.46
C GLU A 122 -13.64 6.30 -8.29
N ALA A 123 -13.28 7.46 -7.73
CA ALA A 123 -12.41 8.44 -8.40
C ALA A 123 -11.05 7.84 -8.77
N ALA A 124 -10.43 7.07 -7.87
CA ALA A 124 -9.15 6.39 -8.12
C ALA A 124 -9.30 5.29 -9.20
N TYR A 125 -10.40 4.56 -9.16
CA TYR A 125 -10.73 3.52 -10.15
C TYR A 125 -10.91 4.10 -11.55
N ASP A 126 -11.64 5.20 -11.66
CA ASP A 126 -11.88 5.92 -12.92
C ASP A 126 -10.61 6.57 -13.45
N ALA A 127 -9.80 7.18 -12.56
CA ALA A 127 -8.53 7.79 -12.92
C ALA A 127 -7.51 6.78 -13.48
N LEU A 128 -7.48 5.54 -12.94
CA LEU A 128 -6.63 4.48 -13.48
C LEU A 128 -7.11 4.01 -14.89
N GLY A 129 -8.39 4.18 -15.19
CA GLY A 129 -8.97 3.84 -16.49
C GLY A 129 -8.73 2.38 -16.89
N SER A 130 -8.24 2.16 -18.10
CA SER A 130 -7.88 0.83 -18.63
C SER A 130 -6.44 0.42 -18.37
N ASN A 131 -5.66 1.24 -17.67
CA ASN A 131 -4.25 0.92 -17.41
C ASN A 131 -4.11 -0.22 -16.42
N LYS A 132 -3.12 -1.10 -16.66
CA LYS A 132 -2.70 -2.12 -15.70
C LYS A 132 -1.84 -1.46 -14.62
N GLY A 133 -2.26 -1.61 -13.36
CA GLY A 133 -1.53 -0.99 -12.26
C GLY A 133 -2.33 -0.92 -10.97
N ALA A 134 -1.97 0.00 -10.10
CA ALA A 134 -2.65 0.22 -8.83
C ALA A 134 -2.65 1.68 -8.41
N VAL A 135 -3.66 2.06 -7.61
CA VAL A 135 -3.73 3.34 -6.90
C VAL A 135 -3.89 3.06 -5.41
N VAL A 136 -3.10 3.75 -4.59
CA VAL A 136 -3.23 3.73 -3.13
C VAL A 136 -3.37 5.17 -2.64
N VAL A 137 -4.46 5.46 -1.94
CA VAL A 137 -4.70 6.75 -1.28
C VAL A 137 -4.64 6.56 0.22
N MET A 138 -3.74 7.30 0.87
CA MET A 138 -3.51 7.19 2.31
C MET A 138 -3.51 8.58 2.95
N ASP A 139 -4.14 8.69 4.12
CA ASP A 139 -3.99 9.86 4.99
C ASP A 139 -2.68 9.73 5.77
N PRO A 140 -1.69 10.59 5.52
CA PRO A 140 -0.38 10.45 6.13
C PRO A 140 -0.38 10.70 7.65
N SER A 141 -1.32 11.50 8.15
CA SER A 141 -1.40 11.84 9.58
C SER A 141 -1.98 10.71 10.44
N THR A 142 -2.91 9.93 9.87
CA THR A 142 -3.63 8.88 10.60
C THR A 142 -3.28 7.47 10.13
N GLY A 143 -2.61 7.32 8.99
CA GLY A 143 -2.34 6.03 8.35
C GLY A 143 -3.57 5.38 7.71
N LYS A 144 -4.71 6.04 7.67
CA LYS A 144 -5.93 5.47 7.07
C LYS A 144 -5.76 5.27 5.58
N ILE A 145 -6.03 4.05 5.11
CA ILE A 145 -6.12 3.74 3.70
C ILE A 145 -7.53 4.12 3.24
N LEU A 146 -7.61 5.14 2.41
CA LEU A 146 -8.88 5.72 1.95
C LEU A 146 -9.35 5.09 0.63
N ALA A 147 -8.40 4.67 -0.22
CA ALA A 147 -8.68 3.92 -1.45
C ALA A 147 -7.54 2.97 -1.78
N MET A 148 -7.87 1.83 -2.36
CA MET A 148 -6.91 0.84 -2.85
C MET A 148 -7.49 0.14 -4.09
N VAL A 149 -6.98 0.51 -5.27
CA VAL A 149 -7.41 -0.01 -6.56
C VAL A 149 -6.30 -0.86 -7.16
N SER A 150 -6.67 -1.95 -7.81
CA SER A 150 -5.76 -2.78 -8.60
C SER A 150 -6.45 -3.19 -9.90
N LYS A 151 -5.75 -3.07 -11.05
CA LYS A 151 -6.24 -3.48 -12.37
C LYS A 151 -5.17 -4.27 -13.13
N PRO A 152 -5.57 -5.23 -14.01
CA PRO A 152 -6.94 -5.65 -14.29
C PRO A 152 -7.61 -6.28 -13.07
N ASP A 153 -8.92 -6.25 -13.08
CA ASP A 153 -9.79 -6.66 -11.99
C ASP A 153 -10.77 -7.76 -12.40
N PHE A 154 -11.69 -8.08 -11.51
CA PHE A 154 -12.72 -9.09 -11.70
C PHE A 154 -13.99 -8.71 -10.92
N ASP A 155 -15.13 -9.27 -11.29
CA ASP A 155 -16.35 -9.14 -10.50
C ASP A 155 -16.40 -10.23 -9.41
N PRO A 156 -16.32 -9.88 -8.11
CA PRO A 156 -16.39 -10.84 -7.03
C PRO A 156 -17.71 -11.61 -6.95
N ASN A 157 -18.80 -11.07 -7.53
CA ASN A 157 -20.08 -11.75 -7.60
C ASN A 157 -20.07 -12.99 -8.55
N THR A 158 -19.13 -13.02 -9.49
CA THR A 158 -19.07 -14.06 -10.55
C THR A 158 -17.84 -14.97 -10.45
N VAL A 159 -17.06 -14.86 -9.36
CA VAL A 159 -15.80 -15.62 -9.20
C VAL A 159 -16.02 -17.13 -9.31
N SER A 160 -17.12 -17.66 -8.72
CA SER A 160 -17.39 -19.10 -8.77
C SER A 160 -17.59 -19.61 -10.20
N GLN A 161 -18.27 -18.84 -11.04
CA GLN A 161 -18.58 -19.20 -12.42
C GLN A 161 -17.35 -19.08 -13.33
N ASN A 162 -16.52 -18.07 -13.07
CA ASN A 162 -15.40 -17.68 -13.94
C ASN A 162 -14.04 -18.14 -13.39
N TRP A 163 -14.01 -18.99 -12.37
CA TRP A 163 -12.77 -19.36 -11.65
C TRP A 163 -11.64 -19.85 -12.56
N ASN A 164 -11.95 -20.73 -13.50
CA ASN A 164 -10.94 -21.28 -14.40
C ASN A 164 -10.28 -20.18 -15.25
N GLU A 165 -11.07 -19.25 -15.79
CA GLU A 165 -10.57 -18.11 -16.56
C GLU A 165 -9.74 -17.18 -15.68
N LEU A 166 -10.29 -16.79 -14.52
CA LEU A 166 -9.62 -15.87 -13.60
C LEU A 166 -8.29 -16.43 -13.06
N SER A 167 -8.27 -17.71 -12.67
CA SER A 167 -7.11 -18.35 -12.06
C SER A 167 -5.98 -18.67 -13.04
N THR A 168 -6.30 -18.78 -14.33
CA THR A 168 -5.30 -19.06 -15.39
C THR A 168 -4.99 -17.85 -16.27
N SER A 169 -5.53 -16.68 -15.91
CA SER A 169 -5.33 -15.45 -16.67
C SER A 169 -3.85 -15.05 -16.72
N GLU A 170 -3.31 -14.89 -17.93
CA GLU A 170 -1.95 -14.38 -18.15
C GLU A 170 -1.75 -12.98 -17.55
N ASP A 171 -2.80 -12.21 -17.46
CA ASP A 171 -2.82 -10.88 -16.85
C ASP A 171 -2.83 -10.89 -15.32
N SER A 172 -2.88 -12.09 -14.70
CA SER A 172 -2.91 -12.23 -13.23
C SER A 172 -3.99 -11.34 -12.60
N VAL A 173 -5.22 -11.46 -13.07
CA VAL A 173 -6.35 -10.58 -12.65
C VAL A 173 -6.68 -10.69 -11.16
N LEU A 174 -6.36 -11.83 -10.52
CA LEU A 174 -6.58 -12.03 -9.09
C LEU A 174 -5.50 -11.39 -8.20
N LEU A 175 -4.38 -10.93 -8.80
CA LEU A 175 -3.27 -10.32 -8.06
C LEU A 175 -3.64 -8.92 -7.58
N ASN A 176 -3.61 -8.68 -6.28
CA ASN A 176 -3.66 -7.31 -5.76
C ASN A 176 -2.33 -6.58 -6.03
N ARG A 177 -2.26 -5.84 -7.13
CA ARG A 177 -1.07 -5.12 -7.54
C ARG A 177 -0.65 -4.04 -6.57
N ALA A 178 -1.58 -3.51 -5.79
CA ALA A 178 -1.27 -2.49 -4.80
C ALA A 178 -0.32 -3.02 -3.72
N THR A 179 -0.57 -4.22 -3.20
CA THR A 179 0.19 -4.80 -2.08
C THR A 179 1.16 -5.89 -2.50
N GLN A 180 0.84 -6.67 -3.55
CA GLN A 180 1.60 -7.85 -3.96
C GLN A 180 2.41 -7.64 -5.25
N GLY A 181 2.10 -6.61 -6.05
CA GLY A 181 2.89 -6.26 -7.22
C GLY A 181 4.28 -5.79 -6.81
N GLN A 182 5.31 -6.25 -7.55
CA GLN A 182 6.69 -5.84 -7.35
C GLN A 182 7.22 -5.20 -8.63
N TYR A 183 7.59 -3.95 -8.54
CA TYR A 183 8.00 -3.13 -9.67
C TYR A 183 9.33 -2.47 -9.38
N ALA A 184 10.14 -2.24 -10.43
CA ALA A 184 11.25 -1.31 -10.34
C ALA A 184 10.68 0.08 -10.03
N PRO A 185 11.12 0.76 -8.97
CA PRO A 185 10.53 2.02 -8.54
C PRO A 185 10.75 3.17 -9.55
N GLY A 186 11.72 3.04 -10.44
CA GLY A 186 12.09 4.10 -11.35
C GLY A 186 12.43 5.39 -10.61
N SER A 187 12.16 6.52 -11.22
CA SER A 187 12.50 7.84 -10.66
C SER A 187 11.82 8.19 -9.34
N THR A 188 10.82 7.45 -8.89
CA THR A 188 10.25 7.64 -7.54
C THR A 188 11.26 7.25 -6.45
N PHE A 189 12.20 6.34 -6.73
CA PHE A 189 13.25 5.95 -5.79
C PHE A 189 14.27 7.07 -5.54
N LYS A 190 14.36 8.06 -6.41
CA LYS A 190 15.19 9.26 -6.20
C LYS A 190 14.86 9.99 -4.90
N LEU A 191 13.65 9.82 -4.34
CA LEU A 191 13.29 10.31 -3.01
C LEU A 191 14.11 9.65 -1.92
N VAL A 192 14.30 8.32 -1.99
CA VAL A 192 15.11 7.56 -1.02
C VAL A 192 16.60 7.91 -1.21
N THR A 193 17.04 8.05 -2.45
CA THR A 193 18.41 8.49 -2.79
C THR A 193 18.69 9.90 -2.24
N THR A 194 17.74 10.81 -2.40
CA THR A 194 17.86 12.18 -1.88
C THR A 194 17.92 12.19 -0.36
N LEU A 195 17.10 11.39 0.30
CA LEU A 195 17.12 11.23 1.76
C LEU A 195 18.51 10.79 2.26
N GLU A 196 19.09 9.77 1.64
CA GLU A 196 20.43 9.30 2.00
C GLU A 196 21.49 10.35 1.73
N PHE A 197 21.43 11.00 0.55
CA PHE A 197 22.38 12.05 0.20
C PHE A 197 22.37 13.20 1.22
N MET A 198 21.18 13.63 1.67
CA MET A 198 21.05 14.65 2.72
C MET A 198 21.60 14.20 4.08
N ARG A 199 21.54 12.91 4.38
CA ARG A 199 22.08 12.34 5.62
C ARG A 199 23.61 12.32 5.65
N GLU A 200 24.20 11.96 4.52
CA GLU A 200 25.66 11.89 4.39
C GLU A 200 26.30 13.28 4.18
N ASN A 201 25.54 14.27 3.73
CA ASN A 201 26.06 15.58 3.33
C ASN A 201 25.29 16.71 4.01
N ALA A 202 25.87 17.28 5.07
CA ALA A 202 25.26 18.40 5.79
C ALA A 202 25.08 19.66 4.92
N ASP A 203 25.91 19.84 3.89
CA ASP A 203 25.86 20.93 2.93
C ASP A 203 25.26 20.48 1.56
N PHE A 204 24.21 19.69 1.61
CA PHE A 204 23.55 19.15 0.41
C PHE A 204 23.01 20.23 -0.53
N ASP A 205 22.72 21.44 -0.03
CA ASP A 205 22.26 22.58 -0.82
C ASP A 205 23.34 23.12 -1.76
N SER A 206 24.63 22.88 -1.45
CA SER A 206 25.75 23.25 -2.30
C SER A 206 25.98 22.29 -3.49
N TYR A 207 25.24 21.17 -3.53
CA TYR A 207 25.36 20.20 -4.61
C TYR A 207 25.11 20.83 -5.96
N SER A 208 26.04 20.58 -6.88
CA SER A 208 25.97 21.06 -8.26
C SER A 208 26.55 20.03 -9.21
N TYR A 209 25.89 19.81 -10.33
CA TYR A 209 26.30 18.85 -11.35
C TYR A 209 26.02 19.39 -12.75
N ASN A 210 26.96 19.21 -13.67
CA ASN A 210 26.78 19.59 -15.07
C ASN A 210 26.28 18.38 -15.88
N CYS A 211 24.98 18.34 -16.16
CA CYS A 211 24.36 17.28 -16.94
C CYS A 211 24.57 17.48 -18.43
N THR A 212 25.31 16.60 -19.06
CA THR A 212 25.57 16.57 -20.51
C THR A 212 24.68 15.58 -21.26
N GLY A 213 23.64 15.01 -20.58
CA GLY A 213 22.69 14.08 -21.17
C GLY A 213 23.08 12.60 -20.97
N SER A 214 24.34 12.30 -20.69
CA SER A 214 24.84 10.96 -20.40
C SER A 214 25.92 10.96 -19.33
N ILE A 215 26.12 9.80 -18.67
CA ILE A 215 27.19 9.53 -17.71
C ILE A 215 27.63 8.07 -17.85
N GLU A 216 28.93 7.81 -17.73
CA GLU A 216 29.53 6.50 -17.97
C GLU A 216 30.16 5.92 -16.71
N SER A 217 30.13 4.59 -16.60
CA SER A 217 30.90 3.79 -15.64
C SER A 217 31.27 2.46 -16.26
N GLY A 218 32.54 2.24 -16.59
CA GLY A 218 32.99 1.10 -17.36
C GLY A 218 32.27 1.04 -18.72
N ASP A 219 31.68 -0.12 -19.02
CA ASP A 219 30.93 -0.35 -20.24
C ASP A 219 29.44 0.08 -20.18
N VAL A 220 29.02 0.68 -19.05
CA VAL A 220 27.64 1.11 -18.86
C VAL A 220 27.51 2.60 -19.07
N THR A 221 26.65 3.00 -20.00
CA THR A 221 26.26 4.41 -20.24
C THR A 221 24.81 4.61 -19.81
N ILE A 222 24.59 5.56 -18.92
CA ILE A 222 23.27 5.97 -18.47
C ILE A 222 22.90 7.30 -19.13
N HIS A 223 21.70 7.37 -19.70
CA HIS A 223 21.17 8.56 -20.37
C HIS A 223 20.04 9.20 -19.58
N CYS A 224 19.91 10.51 -19.68
CA CYS A 224 18.66 11.18 -19.32
C CYS A 224 17.56 10.77 -20.31
N TYR A 225 16.31 10.80 -19.85
CA TYR A 225 15.16 10.47 -20.70
C TYR A 225 15.16 11.32 -21.97
N GLY A 226 14.93 10.69 -23.12
CA GLY A 226 14.94 11.37 -24.41
C GLY A 226 16.29 12.02 -24.79
N GLY A 227 17.39 11.73 -24.09
CA GLY A 227 18.70 12.35 -24.32
C GLY A 227 18.78 13.83 -23.89
N HIS A 228 17.88 14.29 -23.03
CA HIS A 228 17.87 15.68 -22.56
C HIS A 228 19.17 16.08 -21.85
N VAL A 229 19.69 17.24 -22.20
CA VAL A 229 20.83 17.90 -21.55
C VAL A 229 20.29 18.99 -20.64
N HIS A 230 20.39 18.80 -19.31
CA HIS A 230 19.85 19.76 -18.34
C HIS A 230 20.84 20.89 -17.99
N GLY A 231 22.12 20.77 -18.40
CA GLY A 231 23.17 21.74 -18.04
C GLY A 231 23.50 21.70 -16.55
N GLN A 232 23.82 22.86 -16.01
CA GLN A 232 24.13 22.98 -14.56
C GLN A 232 22.86 22.81 -13.73
N VAL A 233 22.84 21.80 -12.85
CA VAL A 233 21.71 21.49 -11.98
C VAL A 233 22.15 21.40 -10.51
N THR A 234 21.33 21.94 -9.63
CA THR A 234 21.39 21.75 -8.19
C THR A 234 20.70 20.45 -7.80
N LEU A 235 20.69 20.08 -6.51
CA LEU A 235 19.89 18.94 -6.01
C LEU A 235 18.40 19.15 -6.30
N ARG A 236 17.91 20.38 -6.11
CA ARG A 236 16.52 20.78 -6.41
C ARG A 236 16.18 20.57 -7.88
N ASP A 237 17.01 21.10 -8.79
CA ASP A 237 16.82 20.95 -10.23
C ASP A 237 16.93 19.49 -10.66
N SER A 238 17.83 18.73 -10.06
CA SER A 238 18.03 17.31 -10.32
C SER A 238 16.78 16.49 -10.02
N LEU A 239 16.09 16.77 -8.91
CA LEU A 239 14.84 16.11 -8.57
C LEU A 239 13.67 16.61 -9.42
N ALA A 240 13.57 17.92 -9.64
CA ALA A 240 12.51 18.55 -10.42
C ALA A 240 12.52 18.06 -11.88
N TYR A 241 13.67 18.04 -12.51
CA TYR A 241 13.83 17.57 -13.91
C TYR A 241 13.97 16.05 -14.00
N SER A 242 13.96 15.35 -12.86
CA SER A 242 14.21 13.90 -12.81
C SER A 242 15.51 13.49 -13.52
N CYS A 243 16.59 14.27 -13.37
CA CYS A 243 17.85 14.11 -14.07
C CYS A 243 18.53 12.79 -13.71
N ASN A 244 18.56 11.84 -14.65
CA ASN A 244 19.16 10.52 -14.40
C ASN A 244 20.66 10.61 -14.15
N THR A 245 21.38 11.42 -14.93
CA THR A 245 22.84 11.52 -14.83
C THR A 245 23.28 12.16 -13.51
N SER A 246 22.55 13.17 -13.03
CA SER A 246 22.80 13.74 -11.71
C SER A 246 22.58 12.74 -10.59
N PHE A 247 21.46 11.98 -10.62
CA PHE A 247 21.21 10.95 -9.61
C PHE A 247 22.17 9.76 -9.69
N SER A 248 22.64 9.42 -10.90
CA SER A 248 23.73 8.46 -11.08
C SER A 248 25.02 8.98 -10.44
N ASN A 249 25.34 10.26 -10.63
CA ASN A 249 26.49 10.88 -9.96
C ASN A 249 26.34 10.87 -8.44
N ILE A 250 25.15 11.18 -7.90
CA ILE A 250 24.88 11.05 -6.46
C ILE A 250 25.13 9.59 -6.01
N GLY A 251 24.68 8.59 -6.75
CA GLY A 251 24.90 7.19 -6.44
C GLY A 251 26.37 6.76 -6.34
N ARG A 252 27.28 7.45 -7.06
CA ARG A 252 28.72 7.25 -6.92
C ARG A 252 29.24 7.73 -5.57
N LEU A 253 28.65 8.82 -5.06
CA LEU A 253 29.09 9.50 -3.85
C LEU A 253 28.59 8.80 -2.57
N LEU A 254 27.46 8.09 -2.65
CA LEU A 254 26.84 7.44 -1.49
C LEU A 254 27.60 6.21 -1.02
N ASN A 255 27.64 6.04 0.29
CA ASN A 255 28.08 4.79 0.91
C ASN A 255 26.96 3.73 0.79
N ALA A 256 27.28 2.56 0.22
CA ALA A 256 26.30 1.52 -0.01
C ALA A 256 25.70 0.92 1.28
N ASP A 257 26.47 0.87 2.37
CA ASP A 257 26.02 0.29 3.64
C ASP A 257 25.04 1.24 4.35
N THR A 258 25.35 2.55 4.46
CA THR A 258 24.43 3.56 5.03
C THR A 258 23.18 3.73 4.17
N TYR A 259 23.32 3.66 2.85
CA TYR A 259 22.19 3.68 1.92
C TYR A 259 21.24 2.48 2.14
N LYS A 260 21.81 1.30 2.36
CA LYS A 260 21.05 0.11 2.74
C LYS A 260 20.36 0.28 4.10
N ASP A 261 21.01 0.89 5.08
CA ASP A 261 20.40 1.14 6.39
C ASP A 261 19.22 2.10 6.26
N THR A 262 19.36 3.18 5.50
CA THR A 262 18.25 4.09 5.16
C THR A 262 17.09 3.38 4.46
N ALA A 263 17.36 2.53 3.47
CA ALA A 263 16.33 1.74 2.83
C ALA A 263 15.65 0.78 3.82
N GLN A 264 16.39 0.18 4.76
CA GLN A 264 15.82 -0.68 5.79
C GLN A 264 15.00 0.08 6.85
N GLU A 265 15.37 1.31 7.19
CA GLU A 265 14.54 2.18 8.05
C GLU A 265 13.20 2.49 7.39
N LEU A 266 13.20 2.64 6.07
CA LEU A 266 12.00 2.77 5.24
C LEU A 266 11.31 1.43 4.93
N LEU A 267 11.66 0.34 5.62
CA LEU A 267 11.07 -1.01 5.55
C LEU A 267 11.43 -1.84 4.31
N PHE A 268 12.39 -1.46 3.48
CA PHE A 268 12.92 -2.40 2.49
C PHE A 268 13.54 -3.61 3.20
N ASN A 269 13.39 -4.80 2.63
CA ASN A 269 13.84 -6.07 3.20
C ASN A 269 13.22 -6.45 4.56
N LYS A 270 12.26 -5.66 5.05
CA LYS A 270 11.54 -5.90 6.31
C LYS A 270 10.07 -6.23 6.07
N LYS A 271 9.37 -6.63 7.13
CA LYS A 271 7.92 -6.81 7.09
C LYS A 271 7.23 -5.46 6.97
N LEU A 272 6.27 -5.34 6.06
CA LEU A 272 5.40 -4.18 5.97
C LEU A 272 4.24 -4.32 6.96
N PRO A 273 3.82 -3.23 7.60
CA PRO A 273 2.62 -3.21 8.43
C PRO A 273 1.38 -3.26 7.54
N SER A 274 0.86 -4.45 7.26
CA SER A 274 -0.33 -4.67 6.43
C SER A 274 -1.19 -5.78 7.00
N VAL A 275 -2.51 -5.60 7.00
CA VAL A 275 -3.48 -6.66 7.31
C VAL A 275 -3.74 -7.54 6.09
N LEU A 276 -3.57 -7.00 4.88
CA LEU A 276 -3.71 -7.76 3.64
C LEU A 276 -2.41 -8.49 3.29
N PRO A 277 -2.49 -9.59 2.53
CA PRO A 277 -1.30 -10.21 1.93
C PRO A 277 -0.49 -9.22 1.10
N TYR A 278 0.82 -9.24 1.22
CA TYR A 278 1.73 -8.34 0.50
C TYR A 278 3.03 -9.04 0.11
N SER A 279 3.71 -8.49 -0.87
CA SER A 279 5.08 -8.85 -1.23
C SER A 279 6.09 -7.92 -0.56
N LYS A 280 7.16 -8.51 -0.02
CA LYS A 280 8.23 -7.75 0.62
C LYS A 280 9.05 -7.00 -0.44
N SER A 281 9.16 -5.69 -0.29
CA SER A 281 10.04 -4.88 -1.14
C SER A 281 11.51 -5.18 -0.88
N GLN A 282 12.33 -5.10 -1.93
CA GLN A 282 13.73 -5.52 -1.91
C GLN A 282 14.65 -4.38 -2.28
N PHE A 283 15.66 -4.17 -1.47
CA PHE A 283 16.83 -3.34 -1.76
C PHE A 283 18.06 -4.25 -1.65
N THR A 284 18.78 -4.43 -2.74
CA THR A 284 19.82 -5.46 -2.85
C THR A 284 21.23 -4.90 -2.92
N LEU A 285 21.40 -3.58 -3.00
CA LEU A 285 22.72 -2.94 -3.10
C LEU A 285 23.60 -3.28 -1.89
N THR A 286 24.87 -3.56 -2.17
CA THR A 286 25.92 -3.87 -1.21
C THR A 286 27.21 -3.13 -1.56
N SER A 287 28.15 -3.06 -0.62
CA SER A 287 29.47 -2.46 -0.83
C SER A 287 30.35 -3.19 -1.86
N SER A 288 29.98 -4.45 -2.20
CA SER A 288 30.66 -5.23 -3.25
C SER A 288 30.14 -4.98 -4.66
N ASP A 289 29.02 -4.28 -4.80
CA ASP A 289 28.45 -3.98 -6.11
C ASP A 289 29.26 -2.93 -6.87
N THR A 290 29.20 -3.02 -8.19
CA THR A 290 29.95 -2.11 -9.08
C THR A 290 29.46 -0.68 -8.99
N GLU A 291 30.25 0.28 -9.45
CA GLU A 291 29.86 1.68 -9.54
C GLU A 291 28.60 1.83 -10.42
N ALA A 292 28.54 1.12 -11.55
CA ALA A 292 27.37 1.14 -12.44
C ALA A 292 26.08 0.66 -11.73
N GLU A 293 26.16 -0.38 -10.90
CA GLU A 293 25.01 -0.86 -10.10
C GLU A 293 24.56 0.17 -9.06
N ARG A 294 25.50 0.86 -8.40
CA ARG A 294 25.19 1.96 -7.50
C ARG A 294 24.49 3.11 -8.23
N MET A 295 25.00 3.50 -9.40
CA MET A 295 24.42 4.53 -10.26
C MET A 295 23.00 4.18 -10.69
N MET A 296 22.77 2.94 -11.16
CA MET A 296 21.44 2.47 -11.56
C MET A 296 20.47 2.42 -10.37
N THR A 297 20.93 1.93 -9.22
CA THR A 297 20.11 1.86 -8.01
C THR A 297 19.67 3.25 -7.57
N ALA A 298 20.56 4.25 -7.59
CA ALA A 298 20.28 5.62 -7.17
C ALA A 298 19.19 6.31 -8.02
N MET A 299 19.05 5.93 -9.28
CA MET A 299 17.96 6.44 -10.13
C MET A 299 16.73 5.53 -10.18
N GLY A 300 16.73 4.43 -9.40
CA GLY A 300 15.59 3.52 -9.27
C GLY A 300 15.48 2.46 -10.36
N GLN A 301 16.57 2.18 -11.09
CA GLN A 301 16.65 1.15 -12.13
C GLN A 301 17.61 0.05 -11.70
N GLY A 302 17.87 -0.44 -10.80
CA GLY A 302 18.69 -1.60 -10.42
C GLY A 302 17.81 -2.83 -10.17
N LYS A 303 18.24 -3.60 -9.20
CA LYS A 303 17.53 -4.79 -8.72
C LYS A 303 16.49 -4.49 -7.64
N THR A 304 16.29 -3.22 -7.29
CA THR A 304 15.33 -2.78 -6.27
C THR A 304 13.91 -3.04 -6.76
N GLN A 305 13.09 -3.63 -5.89
CA GLN A 305 11.69 -3.93 -6.16
C GLN A 305 10.82 -3.35 -5.05
N VAL A 306 9.69 -2.73 -5.41
CA VAL A 306 8.78 -2.09 -4.47
C VAL A 306 7.33 -2.27 -4.91
N SER A 307 6.41 -2.36 -3.94
CA SER A 307 4.99 -2.31 -4.22
C SER A 307 4.45 -0.86 -4.18
N PRO A 308 3.36 -0.53 -4.90
CA PRO A 308 2.68 0.76 -4.79
C PRO A 308 2.27 1.11 -3.35
N TYR A 309 1.83 0.13 -2.59
CA TYR A 309 1.51 0.27 -1.17
C TYR A 309 2.73 0.73 -0.35
N HIS A 310 3.89 0.15 -0.59
CA HIS A 310 5.11 0.55 0.13
C HIS A 310 5.57 1.95 -0.28
N MET A 311 5.47 2.31 -1.56
CA MET A 311 5.75 3.69 -1.99
C MET A 311 4.78 4.70 -1.38
N ALA A 312 3.51 4.33 -1.20
CA ALA A 312 2.55 5.18 -0.48
C ALA A 312 2.95 5.38 0.99
N LEU A 313 3.47 4.35 1.67
CA LEU A 313 4.01 4.48 3.04
C LEU A 313 5.20 5.44 3.10
N ILE A 314 6.16 5.31 2.19
CA ILE A 314 7.34 6.19 2.12
C ILE A 314 6.90 7.63 1.86
N THR A 315 6.00 7.85 0.90
CA THR A 315 5.46 9.18 0.59
C THR A 315 4.69 9.76 1.78
N SER A 316 3.93 8.93 2.48
CA SER A 316 3.23 9.33 3.70
C SER A 316 4.19 9.70 4.83
N ALA A 317 5.33 9.00 4.96
CA ALA A 317 6.35 9.38 5.94
C ALA A 317 6.96 10.75 5.63
N ILE A 318 7.22 11.06 4.36
CA ILE A 318 7.69 12.39 3.94
C ILE A 318 6.64 13.44 4.30
N ALA A 319 5.37 13.23 3.92
CA ALA A 319 4.29 14.16 4.19
C ALA A 319 4.00 14.33 5.70
N ASN A 320 4.28 13.30 6.51
CA ASN A 320 4.06 13.27 7.96
C ASN A 320 5.34 13.62 8.76
N GLY A 321 6.17 14.52 8.23
CA GLY A 321 7.32 15.05 8.94
C GLY A 321 8.41 14.02 9.29
N GLY A 322 8.60 12.99 8.48
CA GLY A 322 9.61 11.95 8.68
C GLY A 322 9.12 10.76 9.52
N THR A 323 7.83 10.69 9.81
CA THR A 323 7.27 9.64 10.66
C THR A 323 6.41 8.69 9.84
N LEU A 324 6.78 7.40 9.79
CA LEU A 324 6.02 6.35 9.14
C LEU A 324 4.68 6.16 9.88
N PRO A 325 3.54 6.40 9.22
CA PRO A 325 2.25 6.12 9.83
C PRO A 325 2.03 4.61 9.94
N GLN A 326 1.28 4.19 10.96
CA GLN A 326 0.78 2.82 11.03
C GLN A 326 -0.44 2.70 10.11
N PRO A 327 -0.38 1.91 9.02
CA PRO A 327 -1.50 1.81 8.09
C PRO A 327 -2.73 1.18 8.73
N ARG A 328 -3.89 1.72 8.39
CA ARG A 328 -5.18 1.26 8.89
C ARG A 328 -6.14 1.04 7.73
N LEU A 329 -6.64 -0.17 7.61
CA LEU A 329 -7.68 -0.53 6.66
C LEU A 329 -9.00 -0.86 7.36
N ILE A 330 -8.92 -1.41 8.58
CA ILE A 330 -10.07 -1.71 9.44
C ILE A 330 -10.17 -0.61 10.49
N ARG A 331 -11.34 0.03 10.57
CA ARG A 331 -11.67 1.05 11.56
C ARG A 331 -12.25 0.46 12.84
N GLY A 332 -12.98 -0.62 12.72
CA GLY A 332 -13.62 -1.27 13.87
C GLY A 332 -14.61 -2.35 13.49
N ILE A 333 -15.14 -2.99 14.53
CA ILE A 333 -16.17 -4.01 14.44
C ILE A 333 -17.45 -3.47 15.08
N THR A 334 -18.58 -3.66 14.42
CA THR A 334 -19.87 -3.16 14.90
C THR A 334 -20.93 -4.25 14.86
N LYS A 335 -21.90 -4.16 15.77
CA LYS A 335 -23.11 -4.97 15.77
C LYS A 335 -24.32 -4.06 15.92
N ASP A 336 -25.26 -4.13 14.95
CA ASP A 336 -26.50 -3.35 14.94
C ASP A 336 -26.27 -1.83 15.17
N GLY A 337 -25.18 -1.31 14.57
CA GLY A 337 -24.76 0.09 14.70
C GLY A 337 -24.02 0.44 15.99
N VAL A 338 -23.89 -0.52 16.92
CA VAL A 338 -23.11 -0.34 18.15
C VAL A 338 -21.65 -0.73 17.90
N SER A 339 -20.72 0.13 18.26
CA SER A 339 -19.28 -0.16 18.15
C SER A 339 -18.88 -1.17 19.23
N LEU A 340 -18.37 -2.33 18.82
CA LEU A 340 -17.85 -3.37 19.69
C LEU A 340 -16.36 -3.19 19.93
N VAL A 341 -15.63 -2.85 18.88
CA VAL A 341 -14.19 -2.61 18.88
C VAL A 341 -13.94 -1.38 18.03
N THR A 342 -13.32 -0.39 18.64
CA THR A 342 -12.75 0.76 17.91
C THR A 342 -11.25 0.60 17.91
N GLU A 343 -10.62 0.74 16.77
CA GLU A 343 -9.18 0.71 16.68
C GLU A 343 -8.59 1.89 17.47
N THR A 344 -7.72 1.57 18.43
CA THR A 344 -6.97 2.60 19.16
C THR A 344 -5.94 3.23 18.23
N GLU A 345 -5.70 4.52 18.40
CA GLU A 345 -4.62 5.21 17.69
C GLU A 345 -3.29 4.52 17.99
N THR A 346 -2.65 4.02 16.95
CA THR A 346 -1.34 3.39 17.05
C THR A 346 -0.25 4.44 16.88
N THR A 347 0.83 4.30 17.63
CA THR A 347 1.99 5.19 17.53
C THR A 347 2.69 5.00 16.19
N ALA A 348 2.80 6.09 15.45
CA ALA A 348 3.64 6.15 14.26
C ALA A 348 5.13 6.01 14.65
N THR A 349 5.94 5.45 13.79
CA THR A 349 7.37 5.19 14.03
C THR A 349 8.22 6.26 13.35
N PRO A 350 9.06 7.02 14.07
CA PRO A 350 10.01 7.93 13.42
C PRO A 350 10.93 7.15 12.46
N ALA A 351 11.06 7.63 11.23
CA ALA A 351 11.92 7.04 10.20
C ALA A 351 13.11 7.94 9.88
N PHE A 352 12.91 9.26 9.90
CA PHE A 352 13.97 10.24 9.66
C PHE A 352 13.64 11.60 10.30
N PHE A 353 14.60 12.51 10.33
CA PHE A 353 14.42 13.80 10.97
C PHE A 353 13.41 14.70 10.25
N SER A 354 12.65 15.49 11.00
CA SER A 354 11.60 16.37 10.46
C SER A 354 12.13 17.47 9.52
N ASN A 355 13.33 18.01 9.78
CA ASN A 355 13.95 18.98 8.87
C ASN A 355 14.28 18.36 7.50
N THR A 356 14.74 17.10 7.47
CA THR A 356 14.94 16.36 6.21
C THR A 356 13.62 16.11 5.49
N ALA A 357 12.56 15.82 6.22
CA ALA A 357 11.23 15.67 5.64
C ALA A 357 10.73 16.98 5.01
N ILE A 358 10.90 18.11 5.69
CA ILE A 358 10.55 19.44 5.17
C ILE A 358 11.33 19.74 3.88
N ALA A 359 12.64 19.51 3.88
CA ALA A 359 13.47 19.71 2.69
C ALA A 359 13.00 18.81 1.51
N LEU A 360 12.69 17.52 1.77
CA LEU A 360 12.11 16.64 0.75
C LEU A 360 10.75 17.12 0.23
N GLN A 361 9.88 17.62 1.10
CA GLN A 361 8.58 18.20 0.71
C GLN A 361 8.78 19.40 -0.22
N GLU A 362 9.70 20.30 0.10
CA GLU A 362 10.04 21.46 -0.74
C GLU A 362 10.56 21.05 -2.12
N LEU A 363 11.41 20.02 -2.17
CA LEU A 363 11.92 19.46 -3.42
C LEU A 363 10.80 18.79 -4.24
N MET A 364 9.88 18.08 -3.61
CA MET A 364 8.72 17.48 -4.27
C MET A 364 7.74 18.54 -4.79
N ILE A 365 7.54 19.63 -4.04
CA ILE A 365 6.74 20.78 -4.50
C ILE A 365 7.41 21.40 -5.73
N ALA A 366 8.73 21.61 -5.71
CA ALA A 366 9.45 22.10 -6.87
C ALA A 366 9.29 21.17 -8.09
N ALA A 367 9.31 19.85 -7.88
CA ALA A 367 9.12 18.88 -8.96
C ALA A 367 7.70 18.91 -9.53
N ALA A 368 6.68 19.10 -8.69
CA ALA A 368 5.29 19.21 -9.13
C ALA A 368 5.05 20.45 -10.00
N TYR A 369 5.52 21.61 -9.55
CA TYR A 369 5.30 22.89 -10.24
C TYR A 369 6.33 23.19 -11.34
N GLY A 370 7.46 22.50 -11.35
CA GLY A 370 8.49 22.61 -12.40
C GLY A 370 8.22 21.73 -13.63
N SER A 371 7.17 20.92 -13.62
CA SER A 371 6.75 20.09 -14.74
C SER A 371 5.32 20.45 -15.16
N ASP A 372 5.02 20.34 -16.46
CA ASP A 372 3.67 20.56 -17.00
C ASP A 372 2.66 19.47 -16.58
N THR A 373 3.08 18.53 -15.73
CA THR A 373 2.30 17.35 -15.35
C THR A 373 1.14 17.69 -14.39
N PHE A 374 1.31 18.74 -13.56
CA PHE A 374 0.33 19.12 -12.54
C PHE A 374 -0.32 20.47 -12.84
N GLN A 375 -1.14 20.51 -13.90
CA GLN A 375 -1.94 21.68 -14.23
C GLN A 375 -3.32 21.59 -13.57
N GLY A 376 -3.89 22.72 -13.19
CA GLY A 376 -5.26 22.80 -12.67
C GLY A 376 -5.41 22.38 -11.20
N VAL A 377 -4.34 22.51 -10.40
CA VAL A 377 -4.44 22.34 -8.93
C VAL A 377 -5.36 23.44 -8.38
N PRO A 378 -6.39 23.10 -7.57
CA PRO A 378 -7.29 24.08 -6.97
C PRO A 378 -6.54 25.06 -6.06
N ASP A 379 -7.03 26.30 -5.98
CA ASP A 379 -6.48 27.32 -5.09
C ASP A 379 -6.46 26.84 -3.64
N GLY A 380 -5.38 27.11 -2.93
CA GLY A 380 -5.19 26.73 -1.53
C GLY A 380 -4.70 25.30 -1.31
N ILE A 381 -4.51 24.51 -2.38
CA ILE A 381 -3.91 23.18 -2.31
C ILE A 381 -2.46 23.25 -2.80
N THR A 382 -1.54 22.69 -2.02
CA THR A 382 -0.14 22.50 -2.41
C THR A 382 0.11 21.04 -2.74
N VAL A 383 0.70 20.79 -3.91
CA VAL A 383 1.06 19.44 -4.36
C VAL A 383 2.56 19.27 -4.37
N GLY A 384 3.04 18.23 -3.73
CA GLY A 384 4.40 17.71 -3.91
C GLY A 384 4.33 16.38 -4.64
N ALA A 385 5.17 16.17 -5.64
CA ALA A 385 5.13 14.97 -6.46
C ALA A 385 6.51 14.49 -6.90
N LYS A 386 6.57 13.20 -7.27
CA LYS A 386 7.67 12.62 -8.04
C LYS A 386 7.11 11.60 -9.00
N THR A 387 7.33 11.86 -10.28
CA THR A 387 6.97 10.95 -11.38
C THR A 387 8.11 9.95 -11.65
N SER A 388 7.76 8.84 -12.26
CA SER A 388 8.71 7.82 -12.73
C SER A 388 8.79 7.82 -14.25
#